data_36a5edcce311ff1d964c8579d3516027
#
_entry.id   36a5edcce311ff1d964c8579d3516027
#
_cell.length_a   1.000
_cell.length_b   1.000
_cell.length_c   1.000
_cell.angle_alpha   90.00
_cell.angle_beta   90.00
_cell.angle_gamma   90.00
#
_symmetry.space_group_name_H-M   'P 1'
#
loop_
_entity.id
_entity.type
_entity.pdbx_description
1 polymer ?
#
loop_
_entity_poly.entity_id
_entity_poly.type
_entity_poly.pdbx_seq_one_letter_code
_entity_poly.pdbx_strand_id
1 'polypeptide(L)'
;MIMYTDKDYKETKLIKQGKNSMNNDFIELADWINNTYDSKVINIYHDTIQGKIDRPRLTIIFEFQKDELKFRDGFLGNFDSEKQKIIADKFDRFVNKRFTDSRTMIKRLFGKSHKKYNTKDLFVAFGSFEPIAKDEANSIIPESVITDFKNKLAINDLWTIYRKFSGTTFFFYTDNQIEQYIQNGIKDILTEKYFNLLKDYDEFNYFERDSFMIYFDSKESFDKNFKSNWFYYS
;
A
#
# COMPACT_ATOMS: atom_id res chain seq x y z
N MET A 1 4.58 8.44 2.68
CA MET A 1 3.90 7.41 1.84
C MET A 1 4.89 6.27 1.70
N ILE A 2 4.48 5.03 1.93
CA ILE A 2 5.31 3.84 1.70
C ILE A 2 5.25 3.53 0.20
N MET A 3 6.41 3.24 -0.41
CA MET A 3 6.53 2.87 -1.83
C MET A 3 6.99 1.42 -1.95
N TYR A 4 6.72 0.79 -3.11
CA TYR A 4 7.17 -0.60 -3.37
C TYR A 4 8.70 -0.77 -3.37
N THR A 5 9.46 0.33 -3.49
CA THR A 5 10.93 0.34 -3.37
C THR A 5 11.42 0.31 -1.94
N ASP A 6 10.56 0.62 -0.95
CA ASP A 6 10.91 0.75 0.46
C ASP A 6 11.21 -0.62 1.08
N LYS A 7 12.12 -0.60 2.07
CA LYS A 7 12.53 -1.81 2.80
C LYS A 7 11.34 -2.51 3.47
N ASP A 8 10.47 -1.74 4.12
CA ASP A 8 9.34 -2.25 4.88
C ASP A 8 8.33 -2.98 3.99
N TYR A 9 8.08 -2.44 2.78
CA TYR A 9 7.27 -3.13 1.78
C TYR A 9 7.91 -4.44 1.33
N LYS A 10 9.20 -4.43 1.00
CA LYS A 10 9.92 -5.62 0.53
C LYS A 10 9.94 -6.74 1.59
N GLU A 11 10.15 -6.40 2.86
CA GLU A 11 10.09 -7.36 3.96
C GLU A 11 8.66 -7.92 4.11
N THR A 12 7.64 -7.07 4.07
CA THR A 12 6.24 -7.49 4.13
C THR A 12 5.86 -8.38 2.92
N LYS A 13 6.38 -8.06 1.73
CA LYS A 13 6.20 -8.88 0.53
C LYS A 13 6.76 -10.29 0.70
N LEU A 14 7.93 -10.44 1.30
CA LEU A 14 8.51 -11.75 1.60
C LEU A 14 7.64 -12.55 2.59
N ILE A 15 7.04 -11.89 3.57
CA ILE A 15 6.10 -12.54 4.49
C ILE A 15 4.85 -13.01 3.71
N LYS A 16 4.30 -12.17 2.86
CA LYS A 16 3.14 -12.51 2.04
C LYS A 16 3.40 -13.66 1.08
N GLN A 17 4.63 -13.76 0.56
CA GLN A 17 5.10 -14.87 -0.28
C GLN A 17 5.37 -16.18 0.51
N GLY A 18 5.29 -16.17 1.85
CA GLY A 18 5.68 -17.30 2.69
C GLY A 18 7.20 -17.55 2.77
N LYS A 19 8.02 -16.61 2.29
CA LYS A 19 9.49 -16.69 2.31
C LYS A 19 10.11 -16.15 3.59
N ASN A 20 9.33 -15.46 4.39
CA ASN A 20 9.70 -14.92 5.70
C ASN A 20 8.49 -14.99 6.64
N SER A 21 8.68 -14.71 7.91
CA SER A 21 7.62 -14.66 8.91
C SER A 21 7.66 -13.33 9.67
N MET A 22 6.48 -12.89 10.14
CA MET A 22 6.38 -11.79 11.09
C MET A 22 7.20 -12.11 12.35
N ASN A 23 7.78 -11.09 12.95
CA ASN A 23 8.48 -11.25 14.23
C ASN A 23 7.53 -11.83 15.29
N ASN A 24 7.96 -12.93 15.92
CA ASN A 24 7.16 -13.67 16.90
C ASN A 24 6.65 -12.82 18.09
N ASP A 25 7.36 -11.71 18.40
CA ASP A 25 6.93 -10.81 19.46
C ASP A 25 5.62 -10.06 19.14
N PHE A 26 5.25 -9.99 17.87
CA PHE A 26 4.08 -9.25 17.41
C PHE A 26 2.89 -10.14 17.03
N ILE A 27 3.07 -11.47 16.96
CA ILE A 27 2.00 -12.40 16.54
C ILE A 27 0.77 -12.26 17.44
N GLU A 28 0.95 -12.27 18.78
CA GLU A 28 -0.16 -12.16 19.73
C GLU A 28 -0.94 -10.83 19.56
N LEU A 29 -0.24 -9.74 19.23
CA LEU A 29 -0.86 -8.46 18.95
C LEU A 29 -1.61 -8.47 17.61
N ALA A 30 -1.03 -9.06 16.58
CA ALA A 30 -1.67 -9.20 15.27
C ALA A 30 -2.96 -10.01 15.36
N ASP A 31 -2.91 -11.15 16.04
CA ASP A 31 -4.08 -12.02 16.28
C ASP A 31 -5.19 -11.29 17.05
N TRP A 32 -4.79 -10.53 18.09
CA TRP A 32 -5.76 -9.75 18.84
C TRP A 32 -6.41 -8.65 17.98
N ILE A 33 -5.63 -7.93 17.15
CA ILE A 33 -6.16 -6.92 16.23
C ILE A 33 -7.12 -7.57 15.22
N ASN A 34 -6.70 -8.68 14.62
CA ASN A 34 -7.51 -9.41 13.65
C ASN A 34 -8.86 -9.82 14.22
N ASN A 35 -8.87 -10.40 15.42
CA ASN A 35 -10.09 -10.86 16.08
C ASN A 35 -10.97 -9.70 16.59
N THR A 36 -10.37 -8.58 17.03
CA THR A 36 -11.12 -7.45 17.60
C THR A 36 -11.78 -6.61 16.54
N TYR A 37 -11.11 -6.43 15.40
CA TYR A 37 -11.54 -5.49 14.36
C TYR A 37 -11.94 -6.17 13.05
N ASP A 38 -12.02 -7.50 13.02
CA ASP A 38 -12.30 -8.27 11.80
C ASP A 38 -11.42 -7.78 10.64
N SER A 39 -10.11 -7.85 10.83
CA SER A 39 -9.10 -7.34 9.90
C SER A 39 -8.03 -8.39 9.63
N LYS A 40 -7.15 -8.14 8.67
CA LYS A 40 -6.05 -9.04 8.33
C LYS A 40 -4.71 -8.32 8.39
N VAL A 41 -4.06 -8.39 9.55
CA VAL A 41 -2.68 -7.91 9.75
C VAL A 41 -1.71 -8.93 9.16
N ILE A 42 -0.79 -8.47 8.32
CA ILE A 42 0.25 -9.34 7.72
C ILE A 42 1.64 -9.04 8.23
N ASN A 43 1.88 -7.84 8.74
CA ASN A 43 3.16 -7.51 9.36
C ASN A 43 2.99 -6.42 10.42
N ILE A 44 3.86 -6.44 11.43
CA ILE A 44 4.03 -5.38 12.42
C ILE A 44 5.52 -5.16 12.60
N TYR A 45 5.95 -3.91 12.64
CA TYR A 45 7.32 -3.56 12.98
C TYR A 45 7.36 -2.36 13.94
N HIS A 46 8.42 -2.32 14.73
CA HIS A 46 8.70 -1.27 15.70
C HIS A 46 10.01 -0.58 15.34
N ASP A 47 9.95 0.72 15.18
CA ASP A 47 11.09 1.58 14.87
C ASP A 47 11.03 2.90 15.65
N THR A 48 11.82 3.87 15.24
CA THR A 48 11.86 5.19 15.85
C THR A 48 11.75 6.27 14.78
N ILE A 49 10.78 7.16 14.96
CA ILE A 49 10.70 8.40 14.18
C ILE A 49 11.79 9.34 14.70
N GLN A 50 12.76 9.62 13.84
CA GLN A 50 13.83 10.56 14.17
C GLN A 50 13.31 12.02 14.10
N GLY A 51 13.69 12.84 15.07
CA GLY A 51 13.28 14.24 15.16
C GLY A 51 14.03 15.00 16.24
N LYS A 52 13.52 16.17 16.67
CA LYS A 52 14.06 16.89 17.83
C LYS A 52 13.99 16.05 19.10
N ILE A 53 12.98 15.21 19.21
CA ILE A 53 12.82 14.18 20.24
C ILE A 53 12.43 12.90 19.49
N ASP A 54 13.27 11.87 19.61
CA ASP A 54 13.01 10.57 19.01
C ASP A 54 11.75 9.96 19.63
N ARG A 55 10.83 9.52 18.76
CA ARG A 55 9.55 8.92 19.17
C ARG A 55 9.44 7.49 18.68
N PRO A 56 9.19 6.51 19.56
CA PRO A 56 8.95 5.14 19.13
C PRO A 56 7.69 5.04 18.28
N ARG A 57 7.74 4.21 17.24
CA ARG A 57 6.62 3.96 16.35
C ARG A 57 6.37 2.45 16.23
N LEU A 58 5.10 2.08 16.26
CA LEU A 58 4.61 0.76 15.91
C LEU A 58 3.80 0.87 14.63
N THR A 59 4.27 0.28 13.54
CA THR A 59 3.53 0.29 12.28
C THR A 59 2.86 -1.06 12.07
N ILE A 60 1.56 -1.02 11.79
CA ILE A 60 0.70 -2.18 11.55
C ILE A 60 0.34 -2.18 10.07
N ILE A 61 0.70 -3.25 9.37
CA ILE A 61 0.41 -3.41 7.95
C ILE A 61 -0.71 -4.44 7.77
N PHE A 62 -1.84 -3.96 7.31
CA PHE A 62 -2.96 -4.79 6.89
C PHE A 62 -2.75 -5.34 5.49
N GLU A 63 -3.37 -6.46 5.17
CA GLU A 63 -3.36 -6.97 3.79
C GLU A 63 -4.13 -6.05 2.87
N PHE A 64 -5.35 -5.66 3.25
CA PHE A 64 -6.28 -4.91 2.41
C PHE A 64 -6.45 -3.47 2.87
N GLN A 65 -6.64 -2.57 1.91
CA GLN A 65 -6.93 -1.16 2.19
C GLN A 65 -8.22 -0.99 3.01
N LYS A 66 -9.25 -1.79 2.73
CA LYS A 66 -10.50 -1.76 3.48
C LYS A 66 -10.33 -2.00 4.99
N ASP A 67 -9.32 -2.79 5.37
CA ASP A 67 -9.02 -3.05 6.78
C ASP A 67 -8.28 -1.87 7.42
N GLU A 68 -7.31 -1.27 6.72
CA GLU A 68 -6.64 -0.06 7.18
C GLU A 68 -7.63 1.09 7.40
N LEU A 69 -8.61 1.26 6.51
CA LEU A 69 -9.61 2.33 6.60
C LEU A 69 -10.45 2.26 7.88
N LYS A 70 -10.60 1.08 8.49
CA LYS A 70 -11.26 0.93 9.80
C LYS A 70 -10.52 1.66 10.93
N PHE A 71 -9.24 2.01 10.73
CA PHE A 71 -8.35 2.70 11.68
C PHE A 71 -8.10 4.16 11.31
N ARG A 72 -8.91 4.69 10.41
CA ARG A 72 -8.93 6.10 10.06
C ARG A 72 -10.13 6.76 10.71
N ASP A 73 -9.93 8.02 11.15
CA ASP A 73 -11.03 8.82 11.66
C ASP A 73 -11.63 9.62 10.48
N GLY A 74 -12.92 9.48 10.28
CA GLY A 74 -13.82 10.28 9.48
C GLY A 74 -13.27 10.95 8.21
N PHE A 75 -13.69 12.19 8.01
CA PHE A 75 -13.51 12.96 6.78
C PHE A 75 -12.06 13.39 6.47
N LEU A 76 -11.19 13.51 7.48
CA LEU A 76 -9.81 14.01 7.29
C LEU A 76 -8.78 12.90 7.06
N GLY A 77 -9.19 11.65 7.15
CA GLY A 77 -8.30 10.51 6.91
C GLY A 77 -7.14 10.37 7.89
N ASN A 78 -7.18 11.04 9.05
CA ASN A 78 -6.22 10.87 10.12
C ASN A 78 -6.36 9.48 10.75
N PHE A 79 -5.34 9.03 11.47
CA PHE A 79 -5.48 7.81 12.25
C PHE A 79 -6.42 8.04 13.44
N ASP A 80 -7.29 7.05 13.69
CA ASP A 80 -8.20 7.03 14.83
C ASP A 80 -7.38 7.00 16.14
N SER A 81 -7.40 8.10 16.86
CA SER A 81 -6.59 8.30 18.07
C SER A 81 -6.98 7.38 19.23
N GLU A 82 -8.26 6.96 19.31
CA GLU A 82 -8.73 6.01 20.32
C GLU A 82 -8.17 4.62 20.03
N LYS A 83 -8.25 4.15 18.79
CA LYS A 83 -7.67 2.86 18.40
C LYS A 83 -6.15 2.87 18.51
N GLN A 84 -5.47 3.97 18.16
CA GLN A 84 -4.03 4.11 18.39
C GLN A 84 -3.69 3.89 19.87
N LYS A 85 -4.42 4.54 20.79
CA LYS A 85 -4.21 4.41 22.24
C LYS A 85 -4.47 2.99 22.73
N ILE A 86 -5.60 2.40 22.34
CA ILE A 86 -5.96 1.02 22.73
C ILE A 86 -4.88 0.03 22.30
N ILE A 87 -4.38 0.16 21.07
CA ILE A 87 -3.35 -0.72 20.52
C ILE A 87 -2.00 -0.49 21.23
N ALA A 88 -1.62 0.76 21.49
CA ALA A 88 -0.39 1.08 22.21
C ALA A 88 -0.40 0.49 23.63
N ASP A 89 -1.52 0.63 24.36
CA ASP A 89 -1.71 0.06 25.69
C ASP A 89 -1.69 -1.49 25.65
N LYS A 90 -2.26 -2.08 24.61
CA LYS A 90 -2.26 -3.54 24.44
C LYS A 90 -0.86 -4.06 24.14
N PHE A 91 -0.12 -3.39 23.26
CA PHE A 91 1.26 -3.73 22.96
C PHE A 91 2.15 -3.64 24.20
N ASP A 92 2.05 -2.56 24.97
CA ASP A 92 2.81 -2.42 26.22
C ASP A 92 2.56 -3.57 27.19
N ARG A 93 1.30 -4.01 27.34
CA ARG A 93 0.95 -5.15 28.18
C ARG A 93 1.55 -6.47 27.67
N PHE A 94 1.48 -6.73 26.36
CA PHE A 94 2.02 -7.97 25.77
C PHE A 94 3.51 -8.07 25.94
N VAL A 95 4.26 -7.01 25.59
CA VAL A 95 5.72 -7.05 25.71
C VAL A 95 6.18 -7.07 27.15
N ASN A 96 5.51 -6.37 28.07
CA ASN A 96 5.85 -6.40 29.49
C ASN A 96 5.52 -7.74 30.16
N LYS A 97 4.41 -8.41 29.80
CA LYS A 97 4.06 -9.74 30.30
C LYS A 97 5.13 -10.76 29.92
N ARG A 98 5.54 -10.81 28.66
CA ARG A 98 6.60 -11.71 28.19
C ARG A 98 7.92 -11.51 28.93
N PHE A 99 8.28 -10.26 29.27
CA PHE A 99 9.46 -9.97 30.06
C PHE A 99 9.37 -10.45 31.51
N THR A 100 8.15 -10.51 32.06
CA THR A 100 7.93 -11.02 33.44
C THR A 100 8.01 -12.54 33.49
N ASP A 101 7.44 -13.22 32.50
CA ASP A 101 7.38 -14.69 32.45
C ASP A 101 8.75 -15.32 32.08
N SER A 102 9.60 -14.64 31.34
CA SER A 102 10.93 -15.14 30.94
C SER A 102 12.02 -14.97 32.00
N ARG A 103 11.70 -14.41 33.17
CA ARG A 103 12.66 -14.19 34.25
C ARG A 103 12.69 -15.36 35.23
N THR A 104 13.67 -16.24 35.09
CA THR A 104 14.15 -17.06 36.23
C THR A 104 14.60 -16.13 37.38
N MET A 105 14.26 -16.47 38.62
CA MET A 105 14.50 -15.64 39.82
C MET A 105 15.93 -15.09 39.96
N ILE A 106 16.92 -15.71 39.35
CA ILE A 106 18.35 -15.37 39.45
C ILE A 106 18.69 -14.04 38.74
N LYS A 107 17.99 -13.69 37.64
CA LYS A 107 18.23 -12.41 36.91
C LYS A 107 17.61 -11.19 37.58
N ARG A 108 16.71 -11.35 38.55
CA ARG A 108 16.10 -10.26 39.33
C ARG A 108 17.10 -9.51 40.20
N LEU A 109 18.21 -10.14 40.57
CA LEU A 109 19.16 -9.62 41.56
C LEU A 109 20.28 -8.73 40.93
N PHE A 110 20.55 -8.78 39.64
CA PHE A 110 21.77 -8.17 39.06
C PHE A 110 21.61 -7.35 37.79
N GLY A 111 20.44 -6.92 37.34
CA GLY A 111 20.37 -6.18 36.08
C GLY A 111 19.27 -5.12 35.97
N LYS A 112 19.65 -3.91 35.56
CA LYS A 112 18.72 -2.93 34.99
C LYS A 112 18.01 -3.58 33.79
N SER A 113 16.71 -3.77 33.92
CA SER A 113 15.86 -4.35 32.88
C SER A 113 15.75 -3.37 31.71
N HIS A 114 16.57 -3.51 30.69
CA HIS A 114 16.28 -2.84 29.43
C HIS A 114 15.05 -3.52 28.79
N LYS A 115 13.97 -2.77 28.65
CA LYS A 115 12.82 -3.21 27.86
C LYS A 115 13.29 -3.42 26.42
N LYS A 116 12.92 -4.52 25.77
CA LYS A 116 13.27 -4.80 24.38
C LYS A 116 12.69 -3.75 23.43
N TYR A 117 11.50 -3.23 23.77
CA TYR A 117 10.80 -2.20 23.01
C TYR A 117 10.55 -0.96 23.87
N ASN A 118 10.79 0.22 23.32
CA ASN A 118 10.36 1.47 23.93
C ASN A 118 8.87 1.67 23.64
N THR A 119 8.05 1.70 24.68
CA THR A 119 6.58 1.88 24.58
C THR A 119 6.13 3.23 25.12
N LYS A 120 7.08 4.09 25.60
CA LYS A 120 6.76 5.42 26.11
C LYS A 120 6.40 6.35 24.97
N ASP A 121 5.23 6.97 25.04
CA ASP A 121 4.71 7.89 24.01
C ASP A 121 4.66 7.26 22.60
N LEU A 122 4.37 5.95 22.56
CA LEU A 122 4.36 5.15 21.33
C LEU A 122 3.36 5.72 20.31
N PHE A 123 3.85 6.00 19.11
CA PHE A 123 3.00 6.34 17.98
C PHE A 123 2.61 5.08 17.22
N VAL A 124 1.31 4.83 17.04
CA VAL A 124 0.81 3.71 16.23
C VAL A 124 0.42 4.22 14.85
N ALA A 125 1.04 3.67 13.81
CA ALA A 125 0.76 3.99 12.42
C ALA A 125 0.10 2.78 11.74
N PHE A 126 -0.73 3.04 10.75
CA PHE A 126 -1.43 2.04 9.97
C PHE A 126 -1.10 2.18 8.49
N GLY A 127 -0.96 1.06 7.82
CA GLY A 127 -0.76 0.99 6.38
C GLY A 127 -1.36 -0.28 5.80
N SER A 128 -1.45 -0.35 4.48
CA SER A 128 -1.96 -1.51 3.76
C SER A 128 -1.01 -1.95 2.66
N PHE A 129 -0.93 -3.25 2.45
CA PHE A 129 -0.05 -3.87 1.46
C PHE A 129 -0.64 -3.84 0.05
N GLU A 130 -1.93 -4.11 -0.09
CA GLU A 130 -2.63 -4.22 -1.38
C GLU A 130 -2.42 -3.02 -2.31
N PRO A 131 -2.59 -1.74 -1.89
CA PRO A 131 -2.43 -0.61 -2.81
C PRO A 131 -1.00 -0.48 -3.34
N ILE A 132 0.00 -0.82 -2.51
CA ILE A 132 1.41 -0.74 -2.88
C ILE A 132 1.77 -1.89 -3.83
N ALA A 133 1.21 -3.08 -3.61
CA ALA A 133 1.38 -4.22 -4.50
C ALA A 133 0.72 -3.99 -5.86
N LYS A 134 -0.44 -3.32 -5.90
CA LYS A 134 -1.07 -2.86 -7.14
C LYS A 134 -0.21 -1.82 -7.87
N ASP A 135 0.38 -0.86 -7.13
CA ASP A 135 1.32 0.10 -7.70
C ASP A 135 2.55 -0.61 -8.28
N GLU A 136 3.16 -1.52 -7.52
CA GLU A 136 4.28 -2.32 -8.02
C GLU A 136 3.90 -3.05 -9.31
N ALA A 137 2.80 -3.81 -9.34
CA ALA A 137 2.38 -4.58 -10.50
C ALA A 137 2.24 -3.72 -11.76
N ASN A 138 1.63 -2.53 -11.64
CA ASN A 138 1.49 -1.60 -12.76
C ASN A 138 2.82 -0.96 -13.17
N SER A 139 3.69 -0.66 -12.21
CA SER A 139 4.95 0.05 -12.44
C SER A 139 6.04 -0.83 -13.03
N ILE A 140 6.09 -2.14 -12.68
CA ILE A 140 7.14 -3.06 -13.15
C ILE A 140 6.93 -3.57 -14.58
N ILE A 141 5.78 -3.32 -15.22
CA ILE A 141 5.58 -3.67 -16.63
C ILE A 141 6.65 -2.93 -17.44
N PRO A 142 7.53 -3.62 -18.19
CA PRO A 142 8.57 -2.96 -18.97
C PRO A 142 7.99 -2.00 -20.03
N GLU A 143 8.65 -0.88 -20.28
CA GLU A 143 8.22 0.08 -21.29
C GLU A 143 8.17 -0.52 -22.71
N SER A 144 9.02 -1.50 -23.01
CA SER A 144 8.95 -2.25 -24.27
C SER A 144 7.63 -3.02 -24.41
N VAL A 145 7.14 -3.63 -23.32
CA VAL A 145 5.86 -4.34 -23.30
C VAL A 145 4.69 -3.38 -23.50
N ILE A 146 4.74 -2.20 -22.87
CA ILE A 146 3.71 -1.17 -23.08
C ILE A 146 3.74 -0.64 -24.51
N THR A 147 4.92 -0.45 -25.09
CA THR A 147 5.08 -0.04 -26.49
C THR A 147 4.51 -1.09 -27.44
N ASP A 148 4.83 -2.36 -27.23
CA ASP A 148 4.30 -3.45 -28.03
C ASP A 148 2.79 -3.60 -27.86
N PHE A 149 2.29 -3.44 -26.65
CA PHE A 149 0.86 -3.44 -26.37
C PHE A 149 0.16 -2.31 -27.15
N LYS A 150 0.67 -1.07 -27.07
CA LYS A 150 0.15 0.08 -27.82
C LYS A 150 0.14 -0.20 -29.34
N ASN A 151 1.23 -0.73 -29.88
CA ASN A 151 1.34 -1.05 -31.31
C ASN A 151 0.31 -2.11 -31.75
N LYS A 152 0.08 -3.14 -30.92
CA LYS A 152 -0.92 -4.20 -31.17
C LYS A 152 -2.37 -3.69 -31.12
N LEU A 153 -2.64 -2.60 -30.41
CA LEU A 153 -3.96 -1.97 -30.42
C LEU A 153 -4.30 -1.36 -31.79
N ALA A 154 -3.29 -0.98 -32.58
CA ALA A 154 -3.43 -0.37 -33.90
C ALA A 154 -4.37 0.86 -33.91
N ILE A 155 -4.34 1.65 -32.83
CA ILE A 155 -5.12 2.89 -32.69
C ILE A 155 -4.19 4.08 -32.97
N ASN A 156 -4.29 4.66 -34.17
CA ASN A 156 -3.43 5.75 -34.58
C ASN A 156 -3.60 7.02 -33.74
N ASP A 157 -4.77 7.21 -33.16
CA ASP A 157 -5.12 8.36 -32.33
C ASP A 157 -4.60 8.24 -30.88
N LEU A 158 -4.07 7.08 -30.49
CA LEU A 158 -3.52 6.86 -29.15
C LEU A 158 -2.10 7.45 -29.06
N TRP A 159 -1.96 8.61 -28.38
CA TRP A 159 -0.68 9.26 -28.23
C TRP A 159 0.25 8.50 -27.29
N THR A 160 -0.21 8.20 -26.02
CA THR A 160 0.59 7.47 -25.03
C THR A 160 -0.27 6.76 -23.99
N ILE A 161 0.33 5.83 -23.25
CA ILE A 161 -0.26 5.19 -22.07
C ILE A 161 0.55 5.65 -20.87
N TYR A 162 -0.07 6.42 -19.98
CA TYR A 162 0.54 6.95 -18.78
C TYR A 162 0.15 6.09 -17.58
N ARG A 163 1.15 5.70 -16.81
CA ARG A 163 0.99 4.84 -15.64
C ARG A 163 1.50 5.56 -14.40
N LYS A 164 0.67 5.65 -13.38
CA LYS A 164 1.06 6.21 -12.09
C LYS A 164 0.29 5.53 -10.97
N PHE A 165 1.04 5.09 -9.97
CA PHE A 165 0.48 4.23 -8.93
C PHE A 165 -0.24 3.02 -9.56
N SER A 166 -1.39 2.62 -9.01
CA SER A 166 -2.22 1.57 -9.62
C SER A 166 -3.08 2.05 -10.80
N GLY A 167 -3.03 3.35 -11.15
CA GLY A 167 -3.83 3.95 -12.21
C GLY A 167 -3.16 3.93 -13.58
N THR A 168 -3.99 3.86 -14.62
CA THR A 168 -3.54 3.89 -16.02
C THR A 168 -4.43 4.80 -16.84
N THR A 169 -3.83 5.75 -17.56
CA THR A 169 -4.52 6.68 -18.43
C THR A 169 -4.06 6.51 -19.87
N PHE A 170 -4.99 6.31 -20.76
CA PHE A 170 -4.78 6.27 -22.20
C PHE A 170 -4.98 7.67 -22.77
N PHE A 171 -3.91 8.26 -23.30
CA PHE A 171 -3.93 9.60 -23.87
C PHE A 171 -4.14 9.54 -25.38
N PHE A 172 -5.22 10.16 -25.82
CA PHE A 172 -5.47 10.42 -27.25
C PHE A 172 -4.92 11.79 -27.65
N TYR A 173 -4.95 12.14 -28.94
CA TYR A 173 -4.46 13.46 -29.34
C TYR A 173 -5.44 14.58 -28.99
N THR A 174 -6.76 14.37 -29.12
CA THR A 174 -7.79 15.39 -28.93
C THR A 174 -8.94 14.94 -28.03
N ASP A 175 -9.64 15.90 -27.41
CA ASP A 175 -10.83 15.63 -26.58
C ASP A 175 -11.95 14.99 -27.42
N ASN A 176 -12.13 15.42 -28.68
CA ASN A 176 -13.14 14.85 -29.59
C ASN A 176 -12.91 13.35 -29.87
N GLN A 177 -11.66 12.93 -29.99
CA GLN A 177 -11.34 11.50 -30.13
C GLN A 177 -11.76 10.69 -28.90
N ILE A 178 -11.60 11.23 -27.70
CA ILE A 178 -12.05 10.58 -26.45
C ILE A 178 -13.55 10.35 -26.48
N GLU A 179 -14.33 11.40 -26.84
CA GLU A 179 -15.79 11.28 -26.91
C GLU A 179 -16.23 10.19 -27.89
N GLN A 180 -15.59 10.14 -29.08
CA GLN A 180 -15.87 9.12 -30.09
C GLN A 180 -15.55 7.70 -29.59
N TYR A 181 -14.40 7.50 -28.92
CA TYR A 181 -14.00 6.19 -28.41
C TYR A 181 -14.88 5.72 -27.23
N ILE A 182 -15.36 6.64 -26.40
CA ILE A 182 -16.33 6.31 -25.34
C ILE A 182 -17.68 5.88 -25.95
N GLN A 183 -18.21 6.67 -26.89
CA GLN A 183 -19.49 6.37 -27.55
C GLN A 183 -19.48 5.04 -28.31
N ASN A 184 -18.33 4.67 -28.89
CA ASN A 184 -18.15 3.43 -29.62
C ASN A 184 -17.82 2.21 -28.72
N GLY A 185 -17.82 2.36 -27.38
CA GLY A 185 -17.53 1.27 -26.44
C GLY A 185 -16.08 0.78 -26.41
N ILE A 186 -15.17 1.51 -27.05
CA ILE A 186 -13.74 1.15 -27.14
C ILE A 186 -13.09 1.17 -25.74
N LYS A 187 -13.59 2.01 -24.82
CA LYS A 187 -13.08 2.06 -23.45
C LYS A 187 -13.14 0.71 -22.75
N ASP A 188 -14.24 -0.01 -22.88
CA ASP A 188 -14.41 -1.32 -22.24
C ASP A 188 -13.46 -2.36 -22.87
N ILE A 189 -13.28 -2.31 -24.19
CA ILE A 189 -12.33 -3.19 -24.90
C ILE A 189 -10.90 -2.92 -24.46
N LEU A 190 -10.50 -1.65 -24.32
CA LEU A 190 -9.16 -1.28 -23.87
C LEU A 190 -8.94 -1.62 -22.39
N THR A 191 -9.99 -1.45 -21.57
CA THR A 191 -9.96 -1.86 -20.16
C THR A 191 -9.69 -3.35 -20.04
N GLU A 192 -10.41 -4.18 -20.80
CA GLU A 192 -10.22 -5.63 -20.81
C GLU A 192 -8.83 -6.03 -21.27
N LYS A 193 -8.36 -5.47 -22.36
CA LYS A 193 -7.02 -5.77 -22.91
C LYS A 193 -5.92 -5.39 -21.93
N TYR A 194 -6.03 -4.21 -21.28
CA TYR A 194 -5.01 -3.77 -20.34
C TYR A 194 -5.08 -4.55 -19.03
N PHE A 195 -6.28 -4.88 -18.57
CA PHE A 195 -6.45 -5.76 -17.42
C PHE A 195 -5.75 -7.10 -17.62
N ASN A 196 -5.93 -7.73 -18.80
CA ASN A 196 -5.29 -9.00 -19.11
C ASN A 196 -3.76 -8.88 -19.15
N LEU A 197 -3.20 -7.79 -19.69
CA LEU A 197 -1.77 -7.52 -19.60
C LEU A 197 -1.30 -7.35 -18.15
N LEU A 198 -2.04 -6.60 -17.34
CA LEU A 198 -1.69 -6.31 -15.96
C LEU A 198 -1.71 -7.56 -15.07
N LYS A 199 -2.59 -8.52 -15.37
CA LYS A 199 -2.68 -9.80 -14.62
C LYS A 199 -1.40 -10.62 -14.68
N ASP A 200 -0.61 -10.52 -15.73
CA ASP A 200 0.69 -11.20 -15.82
C ASP A 200 1.72 -10.67 -14.79
N TYR A 201 1.48 -9.48 -14.26
CA TYR A 201 2.32 -8.80 -13.26
C TYR A 201 1.69 -8.70 -11.87
N ASP A 202 0.41 -9.07 -11.73
CA ASP A 202 -0.34 -9.04 -10.46
C ASP A 202 -0.08 -10.31 -9.63
N GLU A 203 1.08 -10.37 -9.01
CA GLU A 203 1.57 -11.53 -8.25
C GLU A 203 0.57 -12.04 -7.19
N PHE A 204 -0.20 -11.13 -6.58
CA PHE A 204 -1.10 -11.46 -5.47
C PHE A 204 -2.58 -11.48 -5.87
N ASN A 205 -2.90 -11.31 -7.15
CA ASN A 205 -4.25 -11.26 -7.69
C ASN A 205 -5.15 -10.21 -7.03
N TYR A 206 -4.60 -9.02 -6.76
CA TYR A 206 -5.35 -7.93 -6.13
C TYR A 206 -6.21 -7.12 -7.10
N PHE A 207 -5.93 -7.15 -8.40
CA PHE A 207 -6.79 -6.51 -9.37
C PHE A 207 -7.99 -7.42 -9.70
N GLU A 208 -9.18 -6.89 -9.46
CA GLU A 208 -10.46 -7.55 -9.77
C GLU A 208 -11.07 -6.89 -11.00
N ARG A 209 -11.55 -7.70 -11.96
CA ARG A 209 -12.06 -7.20 -13.25
C ARG A 209 -13.21 -6.21 -13.06
N ASP A 210 -14.13 -6.48 -12.15
CA ASP A 210 -15.36 -5.71 -11.96
C ASP A 210 -15.09 -4.30 -11.39
N SER A 211 -13.99 -4.13 -10.68
CA SER A 211 -13.57 -2.85 -10.09
C SER A 211 -12.44 -2.16 -10.87
N PHE A 212 -11.83 -2.87 -11.84
CA PHE A 212 -10.73 -2.32 -12.62
C PHE A 212 -11.22 -1.39 -13.72
N MET A 213 -10.60 -0.21 -13.80
CA MET A 213 -10.88 0.76 -14.86
C MET A 213 -9.62 1.46 -15.33
N ILE A 214 -9.64 1.88 -16.59
CA ILE A 214 -8.67 2.81 -17.15
C ILE A 214 -9.30 4.19 -17.34
N TYR A 215 -8.45 5.21 -17.36
CA TYR A 215 -8.86 6.59 -17.62
C TYR A 215 -8.50 6.97 -19.05
N PHE A 216 -9.26 7.90 -19.61
CA PHE A 216 -8.95 8.57 -20.88
C PHE A 216 -8.67 10.03 -20.62
N ASP A 217 -7.66 10.57 -21.30
CA ASP A 217 -7.35 11.99 -21.34
C ASP A 217 -6.76 12.32 -22.72
N SER A 218 -6.56 13.61 -23.02
CA SER A 218 -6.01 14.03 -24.29
C SER A 218 -4.70 14.78 -24.14
N LYS A 219 -3.89 14.72 -25.20
CA LYS A 219 -2.72 15.58 -25.34
C LYS A 219 -3.11 17.05 -25.36
N GLU A 220 -4.24 17.38 -25.99
CA GLU A 220 -4.81 18.72 -26.00
C GLU A 220 -5.09 19.23 -24.59
N SER A 221 -5.78 18.46 -23.76
CA SER A 221 -6.01 18.74 -22.33
C SER A 221 -4.71 18.86 -21.55
N PHE A 222 -3.78 17.93 -21.77
CA PHE A 222 -2.48 17.92 -21.12
C PHE A 222 -1.66 19.17 -21.43
N ASP A 223 -1.61 19.58 -22.72
CA ASP A 223 -0.88 20.78 -23.11
C ASP A 223 -1.52 22.06 -22.55
N LYS A 224 -2.86 22.14 -22.59
CA LYS A 224 -3.61 23.32 -22.16
C LYS A 224 -3.62 23.50 -20.65
N ASN A 225 -3.93 22.44 -19.90
CA ASN A 225 -4.20 22.50 -18.46
C ASN A 225 -2.96 22.26 -17.62
N PHE A 226 -2.00 21.47 -18.12
CA PHE A 226 -0.81 21.05 -17.39
C PHE A 226 0.50 21.52 -18.02
N LYS A 227 0.43 22.43 -19.05
CA LYS A 227 1.58 23.04 -19.72
C LYS A 227 2.56 21.99 -20.29
N SER A 228 2.05 20.86 -20.77
CA SER A 228 2.85 19.73 -21.27
C SER A 228 3.85 19.19 -20.24
N ASN A 229 3.53 19.27 -18.96
CA ASN A 229 4.42 18.87 -17.88
C ASN A 229 3.79 17.79 -16.98
N TRP A 230 4.37 16.60 -17.01
CA TRP A 230 3.91 15.46 -16.22
C TRP A 230 3.95 15.69 -14.71
N PHE A 231 4.81 16.58 -14.23
CA PHE A 231 4.85 16.94 -12.82
C PHE A 231 3.54 17.61 -12.35
N TYR A 232 2.90 18.40 -13.22
CA TYR A 232 1.63 19.05 -12.91
C TYR A 232 0.42 18.15 -13.14
N TYR A 233 0.56 17.14 -13.99
CA TYR A 233 -0.49 16.16 -14.25
C TYR A 233 -0.62 15.13 -13.12
N SER A 234 0.40 14.94 -12.36
CA SER A 234 0.54 13.85 -11.40
C SER A 234 -0.04 14.16 -10.02
#